data_8c6d5ee2955e40e41ebf17809501d8d7
#
_entry.id   8c6d5ee2955e40e41ebf17809501d8d7
#
_cell.length_a   1.000
_cell.length_b   1.000
_cell.length_c   1.000
_cell.angle_alpha   90.00
_cell.angle_beta   90.00
_cell.angle_gamma   90.00
#
_symmetry.space_group_name_H-M   'P 1'
#
loop_
_entity.id
_entity.type
_entity.pdbx_description
1 polymer ?
#
loop_
_entity_poly.entity_id
_entity_poly.type
_entity_poly.pdbx_seq_one_letter_code
_entity_poly.pdbx_strand_id
1 'polypeptide(L)'
;MFGGDERAQLFAQLVGGPGRRVLDLGCRYGALTRAYADGNDVVGVDVDREALAEAAKLGIETRWADVEQPLDVPDGSFDVVVAGELLEHLRDPGAVVAEAGRVLAPGGLFVGSVPNAYRLKNRLAFMRGRPPEQDPTHLHLFSPSDVRRLLEGWRDVELRFIAGRFVPLHARLFANDIVFTARSSG
;
A
#
# COMPACT_ATOMS: atom_id res chain seq x y z
N MET A 1 17.98 4.49 5.89
CA MET A 1 17.23 3.26 5.53
C MET A 1 16.42 2.70 6.73
N PHE A 2 15.72 3.58 7.49
CA PHE A 2 15.05 3.19 8.74
C PHE A 2 13.53 2.85 8.58
N GLY A 3 12.95 2.95 7.40
CA GLY A 3 11.51 2.75 7.21
C GLY A 3 11.12 1.46 6.47
N GLY A 4 12.02 0.91 5.65
CA GLY A 4 11.71 -0.24 4.82
C GLY A 4 11.53 -1.54 5.61
N ASP A 5 12.40 -1.80 6.59
CA ASP A 5 12.33 -3.02 7.41
C ASP A 5 11.12 -2.97 8.36
N GLU A 6 10.82 -1.80 8.96
CA GLU A 6 9.66 -1.60 9.83
C GLU A 6 8.35 -1.80 9.05
N ARG A 7 8.27 -1.27 7.81
CA ARG A 7 7.13 -1.45 6.92
C ARG A 7 6.98 -2.94 6.53
N ALA A 8 8.05 -3.59 6.11
CA ALA A 8 8.03 -4.99 5.72
C ALA A 8 7.55 -5.90 6.87
N GLN A 9 8.04 -5.70 8.08
CA GLN A 9 7.60 -6.43 9.27
C GLN A 9 6.12 -6.19 9.57
N LEU A 10 5.67 -4.93 9.48
CA LEU A 10 4.27 -4.59 9.72
C LEU A 10 3.36 -5.22 8.66
N PHE A 11 3.74 -5.17 7.39
CA PHE A 11 2.95 -5.79 6.31
C PHE A 11 2.88 -7.30 6.48
N ALA A 12 3.98 -7.97 6.83
CA ALA A 12 3.98 -9.40 7.13
C ALA A 12 3.00 -9.75 8.27
N GLN A 13 2.97 -8.94 9.34
CA GLN A 13 2.02 -9.13 10.45
C GLN A 13 0.57 -8.89 10.03
N LEU A 14 0.30 -7.89 9.19
CA LEU A 14 -1.05 -7.52 8.76
C LEU A 14 -1.61 -8.51 7.73
N VAL A 15 -0.81 -8.90 6.75
CA VAL A 15 -1.17 -9.92 5.77
C VAL A 15 -1.45 -11.24 6.48
N GLY A 16 -0.65 -11.54 7.50
CA GLY A 16 -0.73 -12.81 8.23
C GLY A 16 -0.25 -13.97 7.34
N GLY A 17 -0.45 -15.16 7.79
CA GLY A 17 -0.10 -16.37 7.05
C GLY A 17 -0.30 -17.60 7.89
N PRO A 18 0.03 -18.78 7.36
CA PRO A 18 0.11 -19.16 5.95
C PRO A 18 -1.28 -19.44 5.32
N GLY A 19 -1.30 -19.67 4.00
CA GLY A 19 -2.49 -20.13 3.26
C GLY A 19 -3.41 -19.03 2.76
N ARG A 20 -2.96 -17.76 2.74
CA ARG A 20 -3.70 -16.63 2.15
C ARG A 20 -3.44 -16.53 0.66
N ARG A 21 -4.49 -16.23 -0.11
CA ARG A 21 -4.37 -15.77 -1.50
C ARG A 21 -4.20 -14.26 -1.48
N VAL A 22 -3.02 -13.80 -1.88
CA VAL A 22 -2.62 -12.39 -1.77
C VAL A 22 -2.39 -11.80 -3.16
N LEU A 23 -3.00 -10.68 -3.47
CA LEU A 23 -2.70 -9.87 -4.64
C LEU A 23 -1.88 -8.65 -4.21
N ASP A 24 -0.69 -8.48 -4.77
CA ASP A 24 0.18 -7.33 -4.51
C ASP A 24 0.16 -6.40 -5.72
N LEU A 25 -0.47 -5.24 -5.57
CA LEU A 25 -0.59 -4.21 -6.58
C LEU A 25 0.67 -3.33 -6.57
N GLY A 26 1.38 -3.24 -7.71
CA GLY A 26 2.62 -2.49 -7.81
C GLY A 26 3.78 -3.16 -7.07
N CYS A 27 3.93 -4.47 -7.21
CA CYS A 27 4.93 -5.26 -6.47
C CYS A 27 6.38 -4.91 -6.84
N ARG A 28 6.62 -4.27 -7.99
CA ARG A 28 7.94 -3.90 -8.52
C ARG A 28 8.93 -5.10 -8.47
N TYR A 29 10.06 -4.90 -7.78
CA TYR A 29 11.11 -5.92 -7.61
C TYR A 29 10.80 -6.94 -6.50
N GLY A 30 9.61 -6.95 -5.92
CA GLY A 30 9.20 -7.88 -4.86
C GLY A 30 9.83 -7.61 -3.49
N ALA A 31 10.44 -6.43 -3.28
CA ALA A 31 11.16 -6.13 -2.04
C ALA A 31 10.26 -6.12 -0.80
N LEU A 32 9.03 -5.61 -0.92
CA LEU A 32 8.02 -5.66 0.14
C LEU A 32 7.32 -7.03 0.16
N THR A 33 6.94 -7.53 -1.02
CA THR A 33 6.20 -8.79 -1.24
C THR A 33 6.85 -9.97 -0.55
N ARG A 34 8.18 -10.10 -0.62
CA ARG A 34 8.91 -11.21 0.01
C ARG A 34 8.70 -11.32 1.52
N ALA A 35 8.28 -10.24 2.19
CA ALA A 35 8.09 -10.26 3.63
C ALA A 35 6.85 -11.06 4.07
N TYR A 36 5.90 -11.29 3.16
CA TYR A 36 4.68 -12.03 3.40
C TYR A 36 4.43 -13.14 2.33
N ALA A 37 5.40 -13.41 1.47
CA ALA A 37 5.25 -14.43 0.44
C ALA A 37 5.36 -15.84 1.01
N ASP A 38 6.18 -16.06 2.04
CA ASP A 38 6.41 -17.38 2.59
C ASP A 38 5.12 -17.98 3.20
N GLY A 39 4.74 -19.15 2.69
CA GLY A 39 3.53 -19.84 3.09
C GLY A 39 2.21 -19.28 2.56
N ASN A 40 2.23 -18.21 1.78
CA ASN A 40 1.07 -17.61 1.12
C ASN A 40 1.11 -17.82 -0.41
N ASP A 41 -0.05 -17.82 -1.03
CA ASP A 41 -0.21 -17.83 -2.48
C ASP A 41 -0.26 -16.37 -2.97
N VAL A 42 0.90 -15.84 -3.40
CA VAL A 42 1.06 -14.42 -3.72
C VAL A 42 1.22 -14.22 -5.21
N VAL A 43 0.35 -13.40 -5.78
CA VAL A 43 0.45 -12.88 -7.14
C VAL A 43 0.82 -11.40 -7.09
N GLY A 44 2.00 -11.05 -7.60
CA GLY A 44 2.43 -9.67 -7.75
C GLY A 44 2.12 -9.14 -9.14
N VAL A 45 1.54 -7.94 -9.23
CA VAL A 45 1.28 -7.27 -10.51
C VAL A 45 2.01 -5.93 -10.60
N ASP A 46 2.53 -5.63 -11.79
CA ASP A 46 3.18 -4.36 -12.09
C ASP A 46 3.16 -4.08 -13.60
N VAL A 47 3.39 -2.83 -14.00
CA VAL A 47 3.57 -2.44 -15.41
C VAL A 47 5.02 -2.60 -15.87
N ASP A 48 5.96 -2.65 -14.95
CA ASP A 48 7.40 -2.79 -15.22
C ASP A 48 7.79 -4.26 -15.37
N ARG A 49 7.96 -4.70 -16.61
CA ARG A 49 8.31 -6.09 -16.92
C ARG A 49 9.70 -6.51 -16.42
N GLU A 50 10.65 -5.57 -16.35
CA GLU A 50 11.99 -5.86 -15.83
C GLU A 50 11.94 -6.07 -14.32
N ALA A 51 11.19 -5.22 -13.62
CA ALA A 51 10.96 -5.39 -12.19
C ALA A 51 10.25 -6.71 -11.87
N LEU A 52 9.22 -7.08 -12.64
CA LEU A 52 8.52 -8.37 -12.50
C LEU A 52 9.45 -9.57 -12.70
N ALA A 53 10.36 -9.49 -13.68
CA ALA A 53 11.34 -10.56 -13.90
C ALA A 53 12.30 -10.74 -12.71
N GLU A 54 12.66 -9.66 -12.02
CA GLU A 54 13.46 -9.73 -10.79
C GLU A 54 12.64 -10.29 -9.61
N ALA A 55 11.38 -9.84 -9.46
CA ALA A 55 10.49 -10.38 -8.43
C ALA A 55 10.24 -11.88 -8.58
N ALA A 56 10.11 -12.37 -9.82
CA ALA A 56 9.95 -13.80 -10.11
C ALA A 56 11.14 -14.63 -9.64
N LYS A 57 12.38 -14.09 -9.65
CA LYS A 57 13.58 -14.78 -9.12
C LYS A 57 13.51 -14.99 -7.60
N LEU A 58 12.64 -14.23 -6.91
CA LEU A 58 12.38 -14.40 -5.48
C LEU A 58 11.29 -15.45 -5.18
N GLY A 59 10.79 -16.15 -6.21
CA GLY A 59 9.74 -17.15 -6.08
C GLY A 59 8.33 -16.58 -6.04
N ILE A 60 8.14 -15.30 -6.36
CA ILE A 60 6.82 -14.65 -6.42
C ILE A 60 6.20 -14.94 -7.79
N GLU A 61 4.94 -15.39 -7.84
CA GLU A 61 4.19 -15.40 -9.09
C GLU A 61 3.94 -13.96 -9.54
N THR A 62 4.34 -13.64 -10.78
CA THR A 62 4.23 -12.27 -11.30
C THR A 62 3.40 -12.23 -12.56
N ARG A 63 2.56 -11.18 -12.68
CA ARG A 63 1.75 -10.92 -13.88
C ARG A 63 1.87 -9.46 -14.27
N TRP A 64 2.03 -9.20 -15.57
CA TRP A 64 1.98 -7.84 -16.07
C TRP A 64 0.52 -7.34 -16.04
N ALA A 65 0.27 -6.23 -15.38
CA ALA A 65 -1.02 -5.55 -15.40
C ALA A 65 -0.84 -4.05 -15.16
N ASP A 66 -1.66 -3.24 -15.81
CA ASP A 66 -1.87 -1.85 -15.47
C ASP A 66 -3.00 -1.78 -14.44
N VAL A 67 -2.67 -1.45 -13.20
CA VAL A 67 -3.63 -1.42 -12.09
C VAL A 67 -4.68 -0.31 -12.22
N GLU A 68 -4.46 0.66 -13.11
CA GLU A 68 -5.47 1.68 -13.46
C GLU A 68 -6.51 1.15 -14.47
N GLN A 69 -6.38 -0.12 -14.92
CA GLN A 69 -7.36 -0.83 -15.74
C GLN A 69 -7.99 -1.97 -14.93
N PRO A 70 -9.20 -2.42 -15.28
CA PRO A 70 -9.79 -3.61 -14.67
C PRO A 70 -8.84 -4.82 -14.77
N LEU A 71 -8.62 -5.48 -13.64
CA LEU A 71 -7.75 -6.66 -13.60
C LEU A 71 -8.48 -7.89 -14.17
N ASP A 72 -7.76 -8.68 -14.96
CA ASP A 72 -8.28 -9.94 -15.51
C ASP A 72 -8.22 -11.05 -14.43
N VAL A 73 -9.00 -10.83 -13.38
CA VAL A 73 -9.20 -11.80 -12.28
C VAL A 73 -10.67 -11.77 -11.84
N PRO A 74 -11.26 -12.93 -11.46
CA PRO A 74 -12.63 -12.99 -10.98
C PRO A 74 -12.84 -12.20 -9.68
N ASP A 75 -14.08 -11.79 -9.43
CA ASP A 75 -14.48 -11.18 -8.16
C ASP A 75 -14.23 -12.14 -7.01
N GLY A 76 -13.82 -11.61 -5.86
CA GLY A 76 -13.63 -12.39 -4.65
C GLY A 76 -12.48 -13.42 -4.70
N SER A 77 -11.52 -13.23 -5.61
CA SER A 77 -10.41 -14.19 -5.83
C SER A 77 -9.36 -14.18 -4.72
N PHE A 78 -9.25 -13.10 -3.96
CA PHE A 78 -8.17 -12.89 -3.00
C PHE A 78 -8.68 -12.68 -1.57
N ASP A 79 -7.93 -13.19 -0.60
CA ASP A 79 -8.20 -12.99 0.82
C ASP A 79 -7.59 -11.68 1.32
N VAL A 80 -6.49 -11.25 0.68
CA VAL A 80 -5.76 -10.02 0.96
C VAL A 80 -5.37 -9.33 -0.34
N VAL A 81 -5.53 -8.01 -0.39
CA VAL A 81 -4.93 -7.14 -1.42
C VAL A 81 -3.94 -6.22 -0.73
N VAL A 82 -2.78 -6.05 -1.34
CA VAL A 82 -1.71 -5.16 -0.87
C VAL A 82 -1.48 -4.04 -1.88
N ALA A 83 -1.26 -2.80 -1.38
CA ALA A 83 -0.85 -1.64 -2.18
C ALA A 83 0.16 -0.81 -1.37
N GLY A 84 1.43 -1.15 -1.45
CA GLY A 84 2.49 -0.48 -0.69
C GLY A 84 3.13 0.66 -1.46
N GLU A 85 2.93 1.92 -1.06
CA GLU A 85 3.48 3.11 -1.74
C GLU A 85 3.11 3.11 -3.25
N LEU A 86 1.86 2.89 -3.55
CA LEU A 86 1.33 2.84 -4.90
C LEU A 86 0.35 3.97 -5.18
N LEU A 87 -0.60 4.21 -4.26
CA LEU A 87 -1.77 5.06 -4.50
C LEU A 87 -1.41 6.51 -4.83
N GLU A 88 -0.30 7.00 -4.32
CA GLU A 88 0.21 8.36 -4.60
C GLU A 88 0.68 8.56 -6.05
N HIS A 89 0.98 7.49 -6.76
CA HIS A 89 1.44 7.51 -8.14
C HIS A 89 0.31 7.39 -9.18
N LEU A 90 -0.89 6.99 -8.75
CA LEU A 90 -2.01 6.70 -9.64
C LEU A 90 -2.77 7.98 -10.03
N ARG A 91 -3.38 8.01 -11.21
CA ARG A 91 -4.24 9.12 -11.65
C ARG A 91 -5.57 9.11 -10.89
N ASP A 92 -6.13 7.91 -10.72
CA ASP A 92 -7.39 7.68 -9.97
C ASP A 92 -7.19 6.60 -8.91
N PRO A 93 -6.67 6.95 -7.72
CA PRO A 93 -6.54 5.98 -6.63
C PRO A 93 -7.89 5.43 -6.15
N GLY A 94 -9.00 6.17 -6.37
CA GLY A 94 -10.34 5.70 -6.01
C GLY A 94 -10.78 4.51 -6.86
N ALA A 95 -10.52 4.53 -8.16
CA ALA A 95 -10.81 3.41 -9.05
C ALA A 95 -10.03 2.14 -8.64
N VAL A 96 -8.74 2.30 -8.26
CA VAL A 96 -7.92 1.16 -7.82
C VAL A 96 -8.39 0.61 -6.47
N VAL A 97 -8.83 1.47 -5.55
CA VAL A 97 -9.44 1.04 -4.27
C VAL A 97 -10.77 0.30 -4.51
N ALA A 98 -11.58 0.75 -5.46
CA ALA A 98 -12.82 0.05 -5.84
C ALA A 98 -12.51 -1.33 -6.46
N GLU A 99 -11.50 -1.41 -7.33
CA GLU A 99 -11.06 -2.66 -7.93
C GLU A 99 -10.49 -3.63 -6.88
N ALA A 100 -9.72 -3.12 -5.91
CA ALA A 100 -9.28 -3.92 -4.78
C ALA A 100 -10.47 -4.52 -4.00
N GLY A 101 -11.55 -3.75 -3.84
CA GLY A 101 -12.80 -4.23 -3.23
C GLY A 101 -13.47 -5.32 -4.05
N ARG A 102 -13.48 -5.22 -5.39
CA ARG A 102 -14.07 -6.23 -6.28
C ARG A 102 -13.33 -7.57 -6.21
N VAL A 103 -12.01 -7.54 -6.23
CA VAL A 103 -11.19 -8.76 -6.27
C VAL A 103 -11.06 -9.43 -4.90
N LEU A 104 -11.35 -8.72 -3.80
CA LEU A 104 -11.35 -9.28 -2.45
C LEU A 104 -12.56 -10.16 -2.19
N ALA A 105 -12.34 -11.28 -1.55
CA ALA A 105 -13.41 -12.10 -0.96
C ALA A 105 -14.23 -11.28 0.05
N PRO A 106 -15.50 -11.62 0.31
CA PRO A 106 -16.29 -10.96 1.35
C PRO A 106 -15.57 -10.95 2.70
N GLY A 107 -15.40 -9.75 3.28
CA GLY A 107 -14.62 -9.56 4.51
C GLY A 107 -13.11 -9.67 4.34
N GLY A 108 -12.61 -9.78 3.11
CA GLY A 108 -11.19 -9.78 2.79
C GLY A 108 -10.49 -8.48 3.21
N LEU A 109 -9.19 -8.52 3.34
CA LEU A 109 -8.38 -7.44 3.90
C LEU A 109 -7.64 -6.65 2.82
N PHE A 110 -7.80 -5.35 2.81
CA PHE A 110 -6.97 -4.43 2.06
C PHE A 110 -5.90 -3.82 2.98
N VAL A 111 -4.64 -3.95 2.62
CA VAL A 111 -3.48 -3.38 3.32
C VAL A 111 -2.75 -2.45 2.38
N GLY A 112 -2.50 -1.21 2.81
CA GLY A 112 -1.72 -0.31 1.97
C GLY A 112 -0.89 0.68 2.77
N SER A 113 -0.01 1.39 2.08
CA SER A 113 0.70 2.53 2.65
C SER A 113 0.81 3.67 1.66
N VAL A 114 0.89 4.88 2.21
CA VAL A 114 1.17 6.11 1.46
C VAL A 114 2.08 7.01 2.30
N PRO A 115 2.89 7.88 1.69
CA PRO A 115 3.68 8.87 2.40
C PRO A 115 2.79 9.84 3.18
N ASN A 116 3.17 10.14 4.43
CA ASN A 116 2.50 11.16 5.22
C ASN A 116 2.95 12.56 4.78
N ALA A 117 2.27 13.12 3.79
CA ALA A 117 2.60 14.42 3.24
C ALA A 117 2.47 15.56 4.26
N TYR A 118 1.67 15.38 5.32
CA TYR A 118 1.36 16.42 6.33
C TYR A 118 2.12 16.24 7.64
N ARG A 119 3.23 15.48 7.65
CA ARG A 119 4.14 15.42 8.79
C ARG A 119 4.70 16.80 9.14
N LEU A 120 5.14 16.99 10.39
CA LEU A 120 5.56 18.29 10.92
C LEU A 120 6.66 18.97 10.06
N LYS A 121 7.65 18.21 9.57
CA LYS A 121 8.70 18.72 8.68
C LYS A 121 8.10 19.44 7.45
N ASN A 122 7.12 18.82 6.80
CA ASN A 122 6.47 19.37 5.61
C ASN A 122 5.59 20.59 5.95
N ARG A 123 4.85 20.56 7.08
CA ARG A 123 4.10 21.72 7.56
C ARG A 123 4.98 22.93 7.82
N LEU A 124 6.15 22.72 8.43
CA LEU A 124 7.12 23.78 8.67
C LEU A 124 7.74 24.30 7.35
N ALA A 125 7.94 23.44 6.35
CA ALA A 125 8.40 23.86 5.03
C ALA A 125 7.37 24.77 4.35
N PHE A 126 6.09 24.37 4.33
CA PHE A 126 4.99 25.19 3.82
C PHE A 126 4.89 26.57 4.51
N MET A 127 4.99 26.61 5.85
CA MET A 127 4.96 27.89 6.59
C MET A 127 6.14 28.81 6.23
N ARG A 128 7.23 28.25 5.71
CA ARG A 128 8.39 29.00 5.22
C ARG A 128 8.34 29.30 3.72
N GLY A 129 7.19 29.06 3.06
CA GLY A 129 7.01 29.27 1.63
C GLY A 129 7.81 28.26 0.76
N ARG A 130 8.16 27.09 1.31
CA ARG A 130 8.87 26.02 0.58
C ARG A 130 7.93 24.87 0.29
N PRO A 131 8.01 24.22 -0.88
CA PRO A 131 7.27 22.99 -1.13
C PRO A 131 7.73 21.89 -0.15
N PRO A 132 6.88 20.89 0.14
CA PRO A 132 7.31 19.72 0.88
C PRO A 132 8.36 18.95 0.07
N GLU A 133 9.22 18.22 0.79
CA GLU A 133 10.09 17.24 0.15
C GLU A 133 9.22 16.11 -0.39
N GLN A 134 9.24 15.90 -1.70
CA GLN A 134 8.33 15.01 -2.39
C GLN A 134 9.05 14.35 -3.56
N ASP A 135 8.72 13.11 -3.82
CA ASP A 135 9.10 12.42 -5.04
C ASP A 135 8.35 13.08 -6.22
N PRO A 136 9.04 13.45 -7.32
CA PRO A 136 8.38 14.09 -8.47
C PRO A 136 7.36 13.20 -9.18
N THR A 137 7.35 11.90 -8.92
CA THR A 137 6.37 10.95 -9.46
C THR A 137 5.09 10.86 -8.66
N HIS A 138 5.02 11.50 -7.47
CA HIS A 138 3.80 11.53 -6.67
C HIS A 138 2.80 12.52 -7.26
N LEU A 139 1.67 12.01 -7.70
CA LEU A 139 0.54 12.79 -8.20
C LEU A 139 -0.36 13.28 -7.05
N HIS A 140 -0.35 12.58 -5.92
CA HIS A 140 -1.18 12.88 -4.76
C HIS A 140 -0.37 13.06 -3.48
N LEU A 141 -0.85 13.98 -2.63
CA LEU A 141 -0.36 14.22 -1.28
C LEU A 141 -1.43 13.79 -0.29
N PHE A 142 -1.25 12.64 0.36
CA PHE A 142 -2.22 12.12 1.30
C PHE A 142 -2.02 12.65 2.72
N SER A 143 -3.13 13.11 3.31
CA SER A 143 -3.28 13.27 4.76
C SER A 143 -4.03 12.04 5.33
N PRO A 144 -4.02 11.86 6.67
CA PRO A 144 -4.84 10.81 7.30
C PRO A 144 -6.35 10.93 7.00
N SER A 145 -6.86 12.14 6.77
CA SER A 145 -8.26 12.36 6.38
C SER A 145 -8.53 11.98 4.93
N ASP A 146 -7.56 12.18 4.04
CA ASP A 146 -7.72 11.79 2.64
C ASP A 146 -7.72 10.27 2.50
N VAL A 147 -6.86 9.56 3.25
CA VAL A 147 -6.87 8.09 3.29
C VAL A 147 -8.22 7.57 3.82
N ARG A 148 -8.77 8.17 4.88
CA ARG A 148 -10.10 7.77 5.39
C ARG A 148 -11.22 8.03 4.39
N ARG A 149 -11.17 9.14 3.64
CA ARG A 149 -12.13 9.46 2.59
C ARG A 149 -12.03 8.48 1.42
N LEU A 150 -10.80 8.11 1.04
CA LEU A 150 -10.54 7.13 -0.01
C LEU A 150 -11.12 5.75 0.33
N LEU A 151 -11.14 5.40 1.62
CA LEU A 151 -11.68 4.15 2.16
C LEU A 151 -13.13 4.31 2.68
N GLU A 152 -13.85 5.33 2.23
CA GLU A 152 -15.27 5.47 2.59
C GLU A 152 -16.08 4.29 2.04
N GLY A 153 -16.96 3.71 2.87
CA GLY A 153 -17.70 2.49 2.55
C GLY A 153 -16.99 1.18 2.92
N TRP A 154 -15.71 1.22 3.28
CA TRP A 154 -15.02 0.05 3.82
C TRP A 154 -15.26 -0.10 5.32
N ARG A 155 -15.13 -1.34 5.83
CA ARG A 155 -15.28 -1.64 7.27
C ARG A 155 -13.92 -1.69 7.96
N ASP A 156 -13.90 -1.53 9.26
CA ASP A 156 -12.74 -1.71 10.14
C ASP A 156 -11.49 -0.95 9.67
N VAL A 157 -11.69 0.32 9.23
CA VAL A 157 -10.60 1.16 8.72
C VAL A 157 -9.69 1.59 9.87
N GLU A 158 -8.47 1.07 9.88
CA GLU A 158 -7.42 1.44 10.82
C GLU A 158 -6.28 2.16 10.11
N LEU A 159 -5.69 3.15 10.78
CA LEU A 159 -4.49 3.84 10.32
C LEU A 159 -3.37 3.68 11.35
N ARG A 160 -2.20 3.27 10.89
CA ARG A 160 -0.97 3.17 11.67
C ARG A 160 0.08 4.11 11.08
N PHE A 161 0.89 4.70 11.95
CA PHE A 161 1.88 5.71 11.60
C PHE A 161 3.25 5.18 11.93
N ILE A 162 4.09 5.01 10.92
CA ILE A 162 5.39 4.35 11.04
C ILE A 162 6.54 5.18 10.45
N ALA A 163 7.76 4.69 10.63
CA ALA A 163 8.97 5.22 10.02
C ALA A 163 9.26 6.69 10.38
N GLY A 164 9.70 6.92 11.61
CA GLY A 164 10.12 8.27 12.02
C GLY A 164 10.79 8.29 13.38
N ARG A 165 11.85 9.07 13.52
CA ARG A 165 12.65 9.16 14.77
C ARG A 165 11.82 9.56 15.99
N PHE A 166 10.79 10.39 15.81
CA PHE A 166 9.99 10.96 16.89
C PHE A 166 8.54 10.43 16.91
N VAL A 167 8.25 9.33 16.21
CA VAL A 167 6.94 8.66 16.22
C VAL A 167 6.45 8.38 17.66
N PRO A 168 7.29 7.93 18.61
CA PRO A 168 6.84 7.71 19.99
C PRO A 168 6.31 8.96 20.71
N LEU A 169 6.73 10.16 20.30
CA LEU A 169 6.25 11.41 20.90
C LEU A 169 4.88 11.81 20.35
N HIS A 170 4.69 11.74 19.03
CA HIS A 170 3.41 12.02 18.37
C HIS A 170 3.39 11.43 16.95
N ALA A 171 2.82 10.23 16.82
CA ALA A 171 2.88 9.45 15.59
C ALA A 171 2.40 10.21 14.34
N ARG A 172 1.23 10.86 14.39
CA ARG A 172 0.67 11.60 13.23
C ARG A 172 1.55 12.75 12.73
N LEU A 173 2.36 13.35 13.61
CA LEU A 173 3.21 14.50 13.25
C LEU A 173 4.58 14.07 12.76
N PHE A 174 5.09 12.94 13.23
CA PHE A 174 6.48 12.55 13.01
C PHE A 174 6.66 11.33 12.11
N ALA A 175 5.60 10.54 11.88
CA ALA A 175 5.69 9.41 10.97
C ALA A 175 5.90 9.86 9.52
N ASN A 176 6.73 9.12 8.81
CA ASN A 176 6.93 9.30 7.38
C ASN A 176 5.78 8.71 6.58
N ASP A 177 5.23 7.58 7.04
CA ASP A 177 4.26 6.78 6.31
C ASP A 177 2.99 6.57 7.11
N ILE A 178 1.87 6.52 6.39
CA ILE A 178 0.56 6.09 6.87
C ILE A 178 0.33 4.71 6.30
N VAL A 179 0.29 3.70 7.14
CA VAL A 179 -0.18 2.35 6.78
C VAL A 179 -1.65 2.25 7.14
N PHE A 180 -2.44 1.71 6.25
CA PHE A 180 -3.86 1.50 6.49
C PHE A 180 -4.26 0.03 6.30
N THR A 181 -5.30 -0.36 7.01
CA THR A 181 -6.04 -1.59 6.76
C THR A 181 -7.52 -1.26 6.65
N ALA A 182 -8.22 -2.02 5.82
CA ALA A 182 -9.67 -1.92 5.66
C ALA A 182 -10.23 -3.29 5.23
N ARG A 183 -11.48 -3.58 5.59
CA ARG A 183 -12.14 -4.81 5.16
C ARG A 183 -13.20 -4.51 4.11
N SER A 184 -13.28 -5.38 3.09
CA SER A 184 -14.34 -5.28 2.07
C SER A 184 -15.70 -5.44 2.73
N SER A 185 -16.69 -4.69 2.22
CA SER A 185 -18.06 -4.75 2.75
C SER A 185 -18.87 -5.96 2.25
N GLY A 186 -18.35 -6.68 1.22
CA GLY A 186 -19.02 -7.80 0.56
C GLY A 186 -19.95 -7.33 -0.54
#